data_67259577e94780e023f3554c1265a94f
#
_entry.id   67259577e94780e023f3554c1265a94f
#
_cell.length_a   1.000
_cell.length_b   1.000
_cell.length_c   1.000
_cell.angle_alpha   90.00
_cell.angle_beta   90.00
_cell.angle_gamma   90.00
#
_symmetry.space_group_name_H-M   'P 1'
#
loop_
_entity.id
_entity.type
_entity.pdbx_description
1 polymer ?
#
loop_
_entity_poly.entity_id
_entity_poly.type
_entity_poly.pdbx_seq_one_letter_code
_entity_poly.pdbx_strand_id
1 'polypeptide(L)'
;MNIRDTITQYSGLRPNRNPEGLHVDVYDDLEGYVNLSGVRSTGLTLSVSMGVYVAQLLKEHGCDLVYKEDFKKTRKGIRIFHEMTADEQEEIIKENPGYGNIICRCETITEGEILDAIHRPLGARSMDAVKRRVRAGMGRCQGEFCGPKVLEILSKELNIPVEQVNKNVAGSYMVSGKMR
;
A
#
# COMPACT_ATOMS: atom_id res chain seq x y z
N MET A 1 -4.06 -32.86 8.38
CA MET A 1 -5.02 -31.74 8.31
C MET A 1 -6.19 -32.22 7.47
N ASN A 2 -7.42 -32.12 7.97
CA ASN A 2 -8.59 -32.61 7.24
C ASN A 2 -9.07 -31.50 6.29
N ILE A 3 -9.17 -31.81 5.00
CA ILE A 3 -9.63 -30.84 3.96
C ILE A 3 -11.03 -30.30 4.29
N ARG A 4 -11.86 -31.08 4.99
CA ARG A 4 -13.22 -30.65 5.40
C ARG A 4 -13.23 -29.50 6.41
N ASP A 5 -12.14 -29.26 7.11
CA ASP A 5 -11.99 -28.18 8.10
C ASP A 5 -11.39 -26.91 7.49
N THR A 6 -11.18 -26.91 6.18
CA THR A 6 -10.58 -25.77 5.45
C THR A 6 -11.64 -24.67 5.26
N ILE A 7 -11.39 -23.49 5.84
CA ILE A 7 -12.25 -22.30 5.69
C ILE A 7 -12.02 -21.63 4.32
N THR A 8 -10.76 -21.56 3.88
CA THR A 8 -10.38 -21.00 2.59
C THR A 8 -9.02 -21.55 2.15
N GLN A 9 -8.74 -21.43 0.88
CA GLN A 9 -7.44 -21.73 0.30
C GLN A 9 -7.08 -20.69 -0.76
N TYR A 10 -5.81 -20.48 -0.96
CA TYR A 10 -5.29 -19.60 -2.01
C TYR A 10 -4.02 -20.19 -2.62
N SER A 11 -3.75 -19.80 -3.84
CA SER A 11 -2.50 -20.09 -4.52
C SER A 11 -1.95 -18.81 -5.14
N GLY A 12 -0.66 -18.78 -5.44
CA GLY A 12 0.00 -17.66 -6.07
C GLY A 12 1.23 -18.12 -6.86
N LEU A 13 1.63 -17.29 -7.81
CA LEU A 13 2.85 -17.50 -8.58
C LEU A 13 4.04 -16.89 -7.82
N ARG A 14 5.08 -17.69 -7.66
CA ARG A 14 6.35 -17.23 -7.08
C ARG A 14 7.39 -17.17 -8.18
N PRO A 15 7.94 -15.98 -8.50
CA PRO A 15 8.96 -15.87 -9.54
C PRO A 15 10.22 -16.61 -9.10
N ASN A 16 10.61 -17.60 -9.90
CA ASN A 16 11.80 -18.40 -9.69
C ASN A 16 12.66 -18.39 -10.95
N ARG A 17 13.95 -18.64 -10.80
CA ARG A 17 14.91 -18.76 -11.90
C ARG A 17 15.72 -20.03 -11.72
N ASN A 18 16.24 -20.57 -12.81
CA ASN A 18 17.20 -21.66 -12.82
C ASN A 18 18.59 -21.12 -13.24
N PRO A 19 19.68 -21.32 -12.46
CA PRO A 19 19.69 -21.93 -11.14
C PRO A 19 18.90 -21.13 -10.10
N GLU A 20 18.48 -21.79 -9.02
CA GLU A 20 17.66 -21.21 -7.98
C GLU A 20 18.43 -20.15 -7.18
N GLY A 21 17.78 -19.02 -6.90
CA GLY A 21 18.33 -17.94 -6.10
C GLY A 21 18.03 -16.55 -6.66
N LEU A 22 18.47 -15.53 -5.95
CA LEU A 22 18.48 -14.15 -6.42
C LEU A 22 19.61 -13.95 -7.42
N HIS A 23 19.29 -13.46 -8.60
CA HIS A 23 20.23 -13.08 -9.62
C HIS A 23 20.12 -11.58 -9.90
N VAL A 24 21.27 -10.93 -10.02
CA VAL A 24 21.39 -9.54 -10.44
C VAL A 24 22.32 -9.54 -11.64
N ASP A 25 21.73 -9.39 -12.82
CA ASP A 25 22.47 -9.46 -14.08
C ASP A 25 22.60 -8.06 -14.68
N VAL A 26 23.80 -7.68 -15.07
CA VAL A 26 24.10 -6.49 -15.86
C VAL A 26 24.57 -6.96 -17.24
N TYR A 27 24.17 -6.26 -18.27
CA TYR A 27 24.46 -6.62 -19.65
C TYR A 27 25.24 -5.49 -20.32
N ASP A 28 26.42 -5.78 -20.82
CA ASP A 28 27.32 -4.78 -21.43
C ASP A 28 26.77 -4.20 -22.74
N ASP A 29 25.88 -4.95 -23.42
CA ASP A 29 25.22 -4.57 -24.67
C ASP A 29 23.92 -3.80 -24.46
N LEU A 30 23.47 -3.64 -23.21
CA LEU A 30 22.24 -2.95 -22.84
C LEU A 30 22.53 -1.87 -21.78
N GLU A 31 22.97 -0.72 -22.24
CA GLU A 31 23.31 0.39 -21.36
C GLU A 31 22.10 0.78 -20.44
N GLY A 32 22.38 0.93 -19.14
CA GLY A 32 21.37 1.31 -18.15
C GLY A 32 20.37 0.19 -17.78
N TYR A 33 20.60 -1.05 -18.22
CA TYR A 33 19.73 -2.17 -17.92
C TYR A 33 20.32 -3.09 -16.85
N VAL A 34 19.56 -3.29 -15.77
CA VAL A 34 19.86 -4.25 -14.70
C VAL A 34 18.66 -5.17 -14.51
N ASN A 35 18.86 -6.46 -14.63
CA ASN A 35 17.81 -7.46 -14.43
C ASN A 35 17.89 -8.07 -13.03
N LEU A 36 16.78 -7.97 -12.28
CA LEU A 36 16.61 -8.62 -10.99
C LEU A 36 15.64 -9.80 -11.14
N SER A 37 16.12 -11.00 -10.96
CA SER A 37 15.30 -12.21 -11.13
C SER A 37 15.48 -13.20 -9.98
N GLY A 38 14.50 -14.07 -9.76
CA GLY A 38 14.51 -15.06 -8.69
C GLY A 38 14.35 -14.50 -7.26
N VAL A 39 13.83 -13.28 -7.11
CA VAL A 39 13.69 -12.59 -5.81
C VAL A 39 12.72 -13.32 -4.85
N ARG A 40 11.78 -14.09 -5.38
CA ARG A 40 10.82 -14.90 -4.59
C ARG A 40 9.98 -14.07 -3.60
N SER A 41 9.87 -14.57 -2.36
CA SER A 41 9.04 -13.97 -1.30
C SER A 41 9.68 -12.78 -0.58
N THR A 42 10.99 -12.58 -0.73
CA THR A 42 11.75 -11.56 0.03
C THR A 42 11.82 -10.20 -0.66
N GLY A 43 11.20 -10.04 -1.83
CA GLY A 43 11.32 -8.84 -2.67
C GLY A 43 10.96 -7.54 -1.95
N LEU A 44 9.88 -7.52 -1.19
CA LEU A 44 9.49 -6.32 -0.45
C LEU A 44 10.50 -5.97 0.64
N THR A 45 10.96 -6.94 1.40
CA THR A 45 11.96 -6.76 2.47
C THR A 45 13.30 -6.29 1.92
N LEU A 46 13.74 -6.83 0.78
CA LEU A 46 15.01 -6.50 0.15
C LEU A 46 14.96 -5.22 -0.70
N SER A 47 13.78 -4.70 -1.02
CA SER A 47 13.61 -3.63 -2.02
C SER A 47 14.47 -2.39 -1.76
N VAL A 48 14.64 -1.98 -0.51
CA VAL A 48 15.42 -0.79 -0.14
C VAL A 48 16.91 -1.02 -0.39
N SER A 49 17.46 -2.11 0.13
CA SER A 49 18.88 -2.45 -0.06
C SER A 49 19.21 -2.77 -1.51
N MET A 50 18.31 -3.47 -2.21
CA MET A 50 18.44 -3.73 -3.64
C MET A 50 18.40 -2.45 -4.47
N GLY A 51 17.58 -1.47 -4.11
CA GLY A 51 17.57 -0.17 -4.80
C GLY A 51 18.92 0.56 -4.70
N VAL A 52 19.54 0.55 -3.53
CA VAL A 52 20.90 1.12 -3.34
C VAL A 52 21.93 0.36 -4.17
N TYR A 53 21.89 -0.96 -4.13
CA TYR A 53 22.84 -1.81 -4.87
C TYR A 53 22.69 -1.63 -6.39
N VAL A 54 21.47 -1.60 -6.92
CA VAL A 54 21.22 -1.36 -8.35
C VAL A 54 21.68 0.03 -8.77
N ALA A 55 21.45 1.07 -7.95
CA ALA A 55 21.95 2.41 -8.25
C ALA A 55 23.50 2.44 -8.33
N GLN A 56 24.19 1.70 -7.46
CA GLN A 56 25.62 1.56 -7.51
C GLN A 56 26.09 0.84 -8.78
N LEU A 57 25.46 -0.28 -9.14
CA LEU A 57 25.77 -1.02 -10.37
C LEU A 57 25.57 -0.16 -11.61
N LEU A 58 24.48 0.57 -11.72
CA LEU A 58 24.21 1.49 -12.83
C LEU A 58 25.34 2.53 -12.97
N LYS A 59 25.79 3.10 -11.86
CA LYS A 59 26.92 4.05 -11.86
C LYS A 59 28.21 3.41 -12.33
N GLU A 60 28.52 2.20 -11.86
CA GLU A 60 29.73 1.43 -12.25
C GLU A 60 29.72 1.06 -13.74
N HIS A 61 28.51 0.90 -14.34
CA HIS A 61 28.30 0.59 -15.76
C HIS A 61 27.96 1.83 -16.61
N GLY A 62 28.46 2.99 -16.22
CA GLY A 62 28.48 4.18 -17.10
C GLY A 62 27.24 5.08 -17.02
N CYS A 63 26.24 4.78 -16.20
CA CYS A 63 25.13 5.71 -16.01
C CYS A 63 25.58 6.93 -15.22
N ASP A 64 25.35 8.12 -15.78
CA ASP A 64 25.62 9.39 -15.10
C ASP A 64 24.54 9.68 -14.07
N LEU A 65 24.71 9.15 -12.86
CA LEU A 65 23.82 9.36 -11.74
C LEU A 65 24.29 10.54 -10.89
N VAL A 66 23.59 11.66 -11.00
CA VAL A 66 23.85 12.86 -10.22
C VAL A 66 23.08 12.81 -8.90
N TYR A 67 23.76 13.14 -7.78
CA TYR A 67 23.12 13.23 -6.48
C TYR A 67 22.08 14.35 -6.46
N LYS A 68 20.88 14.04 -6.00
CA LYS A 68 19.79 15.00 -5.88
C LYS A 68 19.93 15.77 -4.56
N GLU A 69 20.27 17.06 -4.62
CA GLU A 69 20.50 17.90 -3.43
C GLU A 69 19.26 18.02 -2.53
N ASP A 70 18.08 18.10 -3.11
CA ASP A 70 16.79 18.18 -2.40
C ASP A 70 16.18 16.81 -2.07
N PHE A 71 16.99 15.74 -2.07
CA PHE A 71 16.51 14.38 -1.80
C PHE A 71 15.90 14.25 -0.42
N LYS A 72 14.62 13.93 -0.37
CA LYS A 72 13.88 13.69 0.87
C LYS A 72 14.17 12.30 1.41
N LYS A 73 15.12 12.21 2.34
CA LYS A 73 15.56 10.93 2.95
C LYS A 73 14.48 10.25 3.78
N THR A 74 13.54 11.03 4.33
CA THR A 74 12.51 10.54 5.24
C THR A 74 11.14 11.04 4.83
N ARG A 75 10.12 10.34 5.26
CA ARG A 75 8.72 10.67 5.07
C ARG A 75 7.99 10.53 6.40
N LYS A 76 7.11 11.47 6.75
CA LYS A 76 6.24 11.32 7.92
C LYS A 76 5.36 10.09 7.75
N GLY A 77 5.27 9.27 8.80
CA GLY A 77 4.31 8.17 8.89
C GLY A 77 2.88 8.70 8.98
N ILE A 78 1.89 7.82 8.77
CA ILE A 78 0.51 8.11 9.15
C ILE A 78 0.47 8.08 10.68
N ARG A 79 -0.11 9.10 11.30
CA ARG A 79 -0.30 9.12 12.75
C ARG A 79 -1.37 8.12 13.13
N ILE A 80 -1.07 7.21 14.07
CA ILE A 80 -1.96 6.14 14.48
C ILE A 80 -2.78 6.60 15.69
N PHE A 81 -4.04 6.95 15.45
CA PHE A 81 -4.90 7.61 16.43
C PHE A 81 -5.06 6.82 17.74
N HIS A 82 -5.25 5.51 17.65
CA HIS A 82 -5.46 4.68 18.85
C HIS A 82 -4.21 4.44 19.70
N GLU A 83 -3.01 4.79 19.21
CA GLU A 83 -1.75 4.73 19.96
C GLU A 83 -1.42 6.05 20.66
N MET A 84 -2.18 7.12 20.40
CA MET A 84 -1.97 8.44 20.99
C MET A 84 -2.55 8.54 22.39
N THR A 85 -1.93 9.40 23.21
CA THR A 85 -2.51 9.86 24.47
C THR A 85 -3.77 10.70 24.23
N ALA A 86 -4.60 10.90 25.26
CA ALA A 86 -5.81 11.72 25.16
C ALA A 86 -5.50 13.16 24.71
N ASP A 87 -4.43 13.76 25.24
CA ASP A 87 -4.01 15.12 24.89
C ASP A 87 -3.59 15.21 23.42
N GLU A 88 -2.81 14.22 22.92
CA GLU A 88 -2.41 14.14 21.53
C GLU A 88 -3.62 13.92 20.58
N GLN A 89 -4.60 13.14 21.02
CA GLN A 89 -5.85 12.95 20.28
C GLN A 89 -6.65 14.25 20.18
N GLU A 90 -6.74 15.02 21.26
CA GLU A 90 -7.41 16.32 21.24
C GLU A 90 -6.69 17.32 20.32
N GLU A 91 -5.37 17.34 20.36
CA GLU A 91 -4.57 18.22 19.49
C GLU A 91 -4.74 17.87 18.00
N ILE A 92 -4.62 16.60 17.65
CA ILE A 92 -4.76 16.19 16.26
C ILE A 92 -6.18 16.42 15.72
N ILE A 93 -7.22 16.27 16.55
CA ILE A 93 -8.60 16.58 16.17
C ILE A 93 -8.77 18.09 15.90
N LYS A 94 -8.11 18.95 16.69
CA LYS A 94 -8.12 20.41 16.45
C LYS A 94 -7.42 20.77 15.14
N GLU A 95 -6.29 20.09 14.83
CA GLU A 95 -5.56 20.28 13.56
C GLU A 95 -6.34 19.75 12.35
N ASN A 96 -6.95 18.58 12.48
CA ASN A 96 -7.69 17.89 11.42
C ASN A 96 -8.92 17.17 12.03
N PRO A 97 -10.12 17.77 11.90
CA PRO A 97 -11.35 17.20 12.45
C PRO A 97 -11.67 15.76 11.98
N GLY A 98 -11.13 15.34 10.85
CA GLY A 98 -11.27 13.96 10.35
C GLY A 98 -10.74 12.90 11.32
N TYR A 99 -9.79 13.26 12.20
CA TYR A 99 -9.33 12.36 13.26
C TYR A 99 -10.36 12.16 14.39
N GLY A 100 -11.35 13.03 14.52
CA GLY A 100 -12.49 12.85 15.43
C GLY A 100 -13.57 11.91 14.93
N ASN A 101 -13.53 11.48 13.68
CA ASN A 101 -14.53 10.60 13.06
C ASN A 101 -14.00 9.18 12.89
N ILE A 102 -14.44 8.24 13.76
CA ILE A 102 -14.04 6.82 13.67
C ILE A 102 -14.86 6.12 12.58
N ILE A 103 -14.17 5.70 11.53
CA ILE A 103 -14.74 4.97 10.40
C ILE A 103 -14.73 3.45 10.65
N CYS A 104 -13.57 2.89 11.05
CA CYS A 104 -13.43 1.48 11.36
C CYS A 104 -13.38 1.26 12.86
N ARG A 105 -14.48 0.77 13.45
CA ARG A 105 -14.58 0.54 14.91
C ARG A 105 -13.76 -0.66 15.39
N CYS A 106 -13.57 -1.67 14.56
CA CYS A 106 -12.82 -2.88 14.94
C CYS A 106 -11.33 -2.61 15.14
N GLU A 107 -10.78 -1.71 14.31
CA GLU A 107 -9.35 -1.33 14.30
C GLU A 107 -9.15 0.11 14.82
N THR A 108 -10.23 0.80 15.20
CA THR A 108 -10.23 2.20 15.70
C THR A 108 -9.55 3.16 14.70
N ILE A 109 -9.88 3.02 13.41
CA ILE A 109 -9.32 3.87 12.34
C ILE A 109 -10.24 5.05 12.05
N THR A 110 -9.66 6.24 12.04
CA THR A 110 -10.33 7.51 11.79
C THR A 110 -10.39 7.86 10.31
N GLU A 111 -11.28 8.79 9.96
CA GLU A 111 -11.33 9.40 8.62
C GLU A 111 -10.00 10.12 8.31
N GLY A 112 -9.42 10.81 9.28
CA GLY A 112 -8.11 11.49 9.12
C GLY A 112 -7.00 10.55 8.68
N GLU A 113 -6.90 9.36 9.28
CA GLU A 113 -5.92 8.34 8.87
C GLU A 113 -6.17 7.84 7.45
N ILE A 114 -7.44 7.67 7.06
CA ILE A 114 -7.82 7.25 5.71
C ILE A 114 -7.46 8.33 4.69
N LEU A 115 -7.75 9.59 4.98
CA LEU A 115 -7.38 10.74 4.14
C LEU A 115 -5.86 10.85 3.98
N ASP A 116 -5.11 10.70 5.08
CA ASP A 116 -3.65 10.65 5.02
C ASP A 116 -3.14 9.50 4.13
N ALA A 117 -3.79 8.34 4.18
CA ALA A 117 -3.45 7.20 3.33
C ALA A 117 -3.72 7.48 1.84
N ILE A 118 -4.73 8.29 1.52
CA ILE A 118 -5.11 8.65 0.14
C ILE A 118 -4.21 9.74 -0.42
N HIS A 119 -3.91 10.78 0.37
CA HIS A 119 -3.24 11.99 -0.11
C HIS A 119 -1.71 11.96 -0.05
N ARG A 120 -1.14 10.97 0.59
CA ARG A 120 0.33 10.83 0.65
C ARG A 120 0.95 10.45 -0.70
N PRO A 121 2.26 10.66 -0.92
CA PRO A 121 2.97 10.11 -2.07
C PRO A 121 2.71 8.61 -2.20
N LEU A 122 2.39 8.13 -3.39
CA LEU A 122 1.89 6.77 -3.65
C LEU A 122 0.63 6.43 -2.83
N GLY A 123 -0.31 7.36 -2.81
CA GLY A 123 -1.54 7.28 -2.04
C GLY A 123 -2.43 6.08 -2.41
N ALA A 124 -3.33 5.75 -1.50
CA ALA A 124 -4.30 4.69 -1.72
C ALA A 124 -5.29 5.07 -2.83
N ARG A 125 -5.55 4.15 -3.78
CA ARG A 125 -6.48 4.33 -4.91
C ARG A 125 -7.51 3.20 -4.99
N SER A 126 -7.57 2.32 -3.98
CA SER A 126 -8.52 1.21 -3.91
C SER A 126 -8.81 0.86 -2.45
N MET A 127 -9.87 0.09 -2.22
CA MET A 127 -10.26 -0.39 -0.89
C MET A 127 -9.11 -1.13 -0.18
N ASP A 128 -8.49 -2.07 -0.88
CA ASP A 128 -7.37 -2.84 -0.33
C ASP A 128 -6.10 -2.00 -0.16
N ALA A 129 -5.94 -0.92 -0.94
CA ALA A 129 -4.82 -0.01 -0.75
C ALA A 129 -4.97 0.80 0.55
N VAL A 130 -6.18 1.23 0.91
CA VAL A 130 -6.50 1.82 2.23
C VAL A 130 -6.27 0.79 3.33
N LYS A 131 -6.85 -0.41 3.19
CA LYS A 131 -6.70 -1.51 4.15
C LYS A 131 -5.22 -1.82 4.47
N ARG A 132 -4.36 -1.89 3.46
CA ARG A 132 -2.92 -2.18 3.63
C ARG A 132 -2.14 -1.05 4.30
N ARG A 133 -2.64 0.19 4.29
CA ARG A 133 -1.94 1.35 4.87
C ARG A 133 -2.39 1.67 6.30
N VAL A 134 -3.69 1.57 6.55
CA VAL A 134 -4.27 1.96 7.84
C VAL A 134 -5.15 0.89 8.49
N ARG A 135 -5.17 -0.34 7.96
CA ARG A 135 -5.89 -1.50 8.49
C ARG A 135 -7.43 -1.39 8.49
N ALA A 136 -8.02 -0.33 7.95
CA ALA A 136 -9.48 -0.26 7.81
C ALA A 136 -10.02 -1.45 6.99
N GLY A 137 -10.91 -2.24 7.59
CA GLY A 137 -11.42 -3.48 7.01
C GLY A 137 -10.65 -4.76 7.35
N MET A 138 -9.59 -4.68 8.18
CA MET A 138 -8.84 -5.86 8.65
C MET A 138 -9.36 -6.47 9.95
N GLY A 139 -10.22 -5.76 10.66
CA GLY A 139 -10.77 -6.23 11.93
C GLY A 139 -11.77 -7.39 11.74
N ARG A 140 -12.35 -7.86 12.85
CA ARG A 140 -13.21 -9.04 12.91
C ARG A 140 -14.42 -9.04 11.95
N CYS A 141 -14.94 -7.87 11.57
CA CYS A 141 -16.04 -7.77 10.62
C CYS A 141 -15.61 -7.76 9.14
N GLN A 142 -14.30 -7.78 8.86
CA GLN A 142 -13.72 -7.81 7.51
C GLN A 142 -14.27 -6.74 6.56
N GLY A 143 -14.55 -5.55 7.10
CA GLY A 143 -14.98 -4.39 6.31
C GLY A 143 -16.50 -4.25 6.13
N GLU A 144 -17.31 -5.13 6.69
CA GLU A 144 -18.77 -5.08 6.53
C GLU A 144 -19.37 -3.71 6.93
N PHE A 145 -18.90 -3.14 8.05
CA PHE A 145 -19.40 -1.85 8.54
C PHE A 145 -18.65 -0.64 7.99
N CYS A 146 -17.33 -0.74 7.89
CA CYS A 146 -16.52 0.40 7.41
C CYS A 146 -16.38 0.46 5.88
N GLY A 147 -16.60 -0.65 5.19
CA GLY A 147 -16.44 -0.74 3.74
C GLY A 147 -17.24 0.31 2.97
N PRO A 148 -18.55 0.47 3.16
CA PRO A 148 -19.33 1.50 2.49
C PRO A 148 -18.78 2.91 2.71
N LYS A 149 -18.39 3.24 3.94
CA LYS A 149 -17.82 4.56 4.27
C LYS A 149 -16.46 4.79 3.59
N VAL A 150 -15.58 3.79 3.60
CA VAL A 150 -14.28 3.87 2.91
C VAL A 150 -14.47 4.02 1.39
N LEU A 151 -15.48 3.34 0.84
CA LEU A 151 -15.86 3.45 -0.56
C LEU A 151 -16.30 4.87 -0.93
N GLU A 152 -17.16 5.49 -0.11
CA GLU A 152 -17.62 6.87 -0.28
C GLU A 152 -16.46 7.87 -0.17
N ILE A 153 -15.58 7.71 0.83
CA ILE A 153 -14.38 8.55 0.99
C ILE A 153 -13.49 8.45 -0.24
N LEU A 154 -13.18 7.23 -0.72
CA LEU A 154 -12.39 7.05 -1.94
C LEU A 154 -13.04 7.68 -3.17
N SER A 155 -14.34 7.49 -3.36
CA SER A 155 -15.09 8.10 -4.46
C SER A 155 -14.96 9.61 -4.46
N LYS A 156 -15.16 10.23 -3.30
CA LYS A 156 -15.07 11.69 -3.10
C LYS A 156 -13.64 12.21 -3.35
N GLU A 157 -12.66 11.61 -2.69
CA GLU A 157 -11.26 12.09 -2.72
C GLU A 157 -10.57 11.84 -4.07
N LEU A 158 -10.99 10.81 -4.80
CA LEU A 158 -10.50 10.54 -6.15
C LEU A 158 -11.31 11.22 -7.24
N ASN A 159 -12.44 11.85 -6.88
CA ASN A 159 -13.39 12.45 -7.79
C ASN A 159 -13.86 11.47 -8.90
N ILE A 160 -14.22 10.26 -8.52
CA ILE A 160 -14.73 9.21 -9.41
C ILE A 160 -16.07 8.68 -8.88
N PRO A 161 -16.97 8.20 -9.75
CA PRO A 161 -18.20 7.53 -9.32
C PRO A 161 -17.89 6.33 -8.42
N VAL A 162 -18.78 6.06 -7.47
CA VAL A 162 -18.67 4.95 -6.52
C VAL A 162 -18.52 3.59 -7.23
N GLU A 163 -19.17 3.43 -8.38
CA GLU A 163 -19.11 2.25 -9.23
C GLU A 163 -17.73 2.04 -9.88
N GLN A 164 -16.89 3.07 -9.92
CA GLN A 164 -15.52 2.99 -10.47
C GLN A 164 -14.45 2.76 -9.40
N VAL A 165 -14.82 2.76 -8.13
CA VAL A 165 -13.87 2.44 -7.06
C VAL A 165 -13.57 0.95 -7.07
N ASN A 166 -12.29 0.62 -7.23
CA ASN A 166 -11.84 -0.78 -7.25
C ASN A 166 -11.63 -1.32 -5.84
N LYS A 167 -11.89 -2.61 -5.69
CA LYS A 167 -11.47 -3.33 -4.48
C LYS A 167 -9.94 -3.40 -4.39
N ASN A 168 -9.29 -3.80 -5.46
CA ASN A 168 -7.83 -3.96 -5.52
C ASN A 168 -7.27 -3.55 -6.89
N VAL A 169 -7.33 -4.42 -7.89
CA VAL A 169 -6.85 -4.18 -9.26
C VAL A 169 -7.92 -3.54 -10.12
N ALA A 170 -7.54 -3.00 -11.28
CA ALA A 170 -8.48 -2.44 -12.25
C ALA A 170 -9.58 -3.47 -12.62
N GLY A 171 -10.81 -3.02 -12.65
CA GLY A 171 -11.99 -3.85 -12.95
C GLY A 171 -12.55 -4.64 -11.75
N SER A 172 -11.93 -4.58 -10.57
CA SER A 172 -12.46 -5.23 -9.35
C SER A 172 -13.46 -4.31 -8.62
N TYR A 173 -14.52 -3.93 -9.28
CA TYR A 173 -15.50 -3.00 -8.73
C TYR A 173 -16.27 -3.59 -7.54
N MET A 174 -16.56 -2.74 -6.54
CA MET A 174 -17.32 -3.11 -5.35
C MET A 174 -18.85 -3.01 -5.57
N VAL A 175 -19.25 -2.17 -6.50
CA VAL A 175 -20.67 -1.84 -6.77
C VAL A 175 -20.90 -1.93 -8.28
N SER A 176 -21.98 -2.59 -8.67
CA SER A 176 -22.36 -2.76 -10.08
C SER A 176 -23.45 -1.79 -10.55
N GLY A 177 -24.01 -0.98 -9.64
CA GLY A 177 -25.07 -0.02 -9.94
C GLY A 177 -25.97 0.26 -8.74
N LYS A 178 -26.95 1.12 -8.92
CA LYS A 178 -27.96 1.43 -7.89
C LYS A 178 -29.05 0.36 -7.87
N MET A 179 -29.45 -0.08 -6.69
CA MET A 179 -30.70 -0.84 -6.56
C MET A 179 -31.87 0.08 -6.91
N ARG A 180 -32.81 -0.48 -7.68
CA ARG A 180 -34.09 0.19 -8.01
C ARG A 180 -35.05 0.13 -6.85
#